data_2f78912e99b8311a99b9b68a1208817b
#
_entry.id   2f78912e99b8311a99b9b68a1208817b
#
_cell.length_a   1.000
_cell.length_b   1.000
_cell.length_c   1.000
_cell.angle_alpha   90.00
_cell.angle_beta   90.00
_cell.angle_gamma   90.00
#
_symmetry.space_group_name_H-M   'P 1'
#
loop_
_entity.id
_entity.type
_entity.pdbx_description
1 polymer ?
#
loop_
_entity_poly.entity_id
_entity_poly.type
_entity_poly.pdbx_seq_one_letter_code
_entity_poly.pdbx_strand_id
1 'polypeptide(L)'
;MKIIRVTVTPIAFRDPPLLNASGIHEPFALRSIIEVESDNGYIGLGESYGDAPALAIQQHVQNQLIGLDPFNLNQLRSIVQATVAAHKPASLAGAELAPGSHASKAVSNAYSAFEVAFLDLQARSMNLPLVDLLGGAIRDQIPFSAYLFFKYAQHADAPYAPDSWGEALSEEQIVAQARRMIEAYGFKSIKLKAGALQPEHEVSCIKALKKAFPGYPLRIDPNGNWSLETSIRMAELLGDDLQYYEDPTPGLDGMSELHKRTGLPLATNMVVTDFDEFRRSVALDSVQIVLADHHYWGGLRDTQALAKMCDTFGLGVSMHSNSHLGISLMAMAHVAASVPNLDYACDTHYPWQEPDEEVIKGGKLPIVDGCVSITRAPGLGLELDYDQLGKLNDQYHSCGIRQRDDVKQMQKYNPDWKAVKPRY
;
A
#
# COMPACT_ATOMS: atom_id res chain seq x y z
N MET A 1 29.81 -13.19 -1.24
CA MET A 1 29.21 -11.96 -1.82
C MET A 1 29.22 -10.88 -0.77
N LYS A 2 29.68 -9.68 -1.13
CA LYS A 2 29.72 -8.53 -0.22
C LYS A 2 29.07 -7.34 -0.89
N ILE A 3 28.34 -6.55 -0.12
CA ILE A 3 27.78 -5.28 -0.59
C ILE A 3 28.92 -4.27 -0.76
N ILE A 4 29.02 -3.67 -1.93
CA ILE A 4 30.05 -2.66 -2.26
C ILE A 4 29.48 -1.26 -2.42
N ARG A 5 28.19 -1.14 -2.76
CA ARG A 5 27.50 0.14 -2.88
C ARG A 5 26.03 -0.02 -2.55
N VAL A 6 25.48 1.00 -1.90
CA VAL A 6 24.03 1.17 -1.69
C VAL A 6 23.65 2.58 -2.08
N THR A 7 22.62 2.72 -2.89
CA THR A 7 22.09 4.01 -3.34
C THR A 7 20.62 4.11 -2.95
N VAL A 8 20.23 5.23 -2.36
CA VAL A 8 18.85 5.58 -2.05
C VAL A 8 18.50 6.84 -2.82
N THR A 9 17.68 6.70 -3.85
CA THR A 9 17.28 7.79 -4.73
C THR A 9 15.85 8.20 -4.45
N PRO A 10 15.59 9.39 -3.87
CA PRO A 10 14.23 9.89 -3.70
C PRO A 10 13.61 10.26 -5.05
N ILE A 11 12.34 9.98 -5.20
CA ILE A 11 11.57 10.29 -6.41
C ILE A 11 10.21 10.86 -6.04
N ALA A 12 9.61 11.60 -6.95
CA ALA A 12 8.22 12.01 -6.89
C ALA A 12 7.53 11.70 -8.21
N PHE A 13 6.30 11.21 -8.16
CA PHE A 13 5.46 11.00 -9.33
C PHE A 13 4.07 11.58 -9.08
N ARG A 14 3.36 11.95 -10.14
CA ARG A 14 2.04 12.59 -10.05
C ARG A 14 1.04 11.67 -9.37
N ASP A 15 0.25 12.23 -8.45
CA ASP A 15 -0.81 11.53 -7.74
C ASP A 15 -2.10 12.34 -7.90
N PRO A 16 -3.23 11.74 -8.35
CA PRO A 16 -4.48 12.45 -8.52
C PRO A 16 -5.05 12.97 -7.21
N PRO A 17 -5.98 13.96 -7.25
CA PRO A 17 -6.61 14.52 -6.05
C PRO A 17 -7.63 13.54 -5.44
N LEU A 18 -7.16 12.37 -5.01
CA LEU A 18 -7.96 11.33 -4.37
C LEU A 18 -8.33 11.75 -2.96
N LEU A 19 -9.61 11.57 -2.59
CA LEU A 19 -10.09 11.86 -1.26
C LEU A 19 -9.90 10.65 -0.33
N ASN A 20 -9.57 10.94 0.91
CA ASN A 20 -9.48 9.95 1.99
C ASN A 20 -9.96 10.54 3.32
N ALA A 21 -9.92 9.75 4.38
CA ALA A 21 -10.38 10.14 5.70
C ALA A 21 -9.66 11.37 6.32
N SER A 22 -8.45 11.73 5.89
CA SER A 22 -7.73 12.94 6.35
C SER A 22 -7.95 14.16 5.46
N GLY A 23 -8.16 13.94 4.16
CA GLY A 23 -8.30 15.03 3.20
C GLY A 23 -8.10 14.57 1.76
N ILE A 24 -7.16 15.20 1.06
CA ILE A 24 -6.87 14.95 -0.36
C ILE A 24 -5.41 14.58 -0.52
N HIS A 25 -5.12 13.62 -1.38
CA HIS A 25 -3.75 13.31 -1.77
C HIS A 25 -3.00 14.55 -2.25
N GLU A 26 -1.72 14.63 -1.92
CA GLU A 26 -0.84 15.63 -2.47
C GLU A 26 -0.66 15.42 -3.98
N PRO A 27 -0.31 16.47 -4.76
CA PRO A 27 -0.13 16.36 -6.21
C PRO A 27 0.99 15.42 -6.64
N PHE A 28 1.87 15.07 -5.71
CA PHE A 28 2.95 14.11 -5.93
C PHE A 28 3.05 13.13 -4.79
N ALA A 29 3.09 11.85 -5.11
CA ALA A 29 3.49 10.80 -4.18
C ALA A 29 5.02 10.73 -4.11
N LEU A 30 5.56 10.59 -2.90
CA LEU A 30 7.00 10.52 -2.65
C LEU A 30 7.42 9.08 -2.39
N ARG A 31 8.40 8.61 -3.16
CA ARG A 31 9.00 7.28 -2.97
C ARG A 31 10.52 7.37 -2.96
N SER A 32 11.17 6.31 -2.53
CA SER A 32 12.61 6.10 -2.64
C SER A 32 12.88 4.80 -3.36
N ILE A 33 13.80 4.83 -4.31
CA ILE A 33 14.31 3.65 -5.00
C ILE A 33 15.64 3.27 -4.38
N ILE A 34 15.79 1.99 -4.06
CA ILE A 34 16.96 1.45 -3.38
C ILE A 34 17.65 0.49 -4.32
N GLU A 35 18.96 0.72 -4.52
CA GLU A 35 19.85 -0.17 -5.25
C GLU A 35 20.92 -0.69 -4.28
N VAL A 36 21.11 -2.01 -4.25
CA VAL A 36 22.15 -2.68 -3.48
C VAL A 36 23.04 -3.45 -4.43
N GLU A 37 24.27 -2.98 -4.59
CA GLU A 37 25.27 -3.58 -5.50
C GLU A 37 26.26 -4.46 -4.71
N SER A 38 26.57 -5.60 -5.26
CA SER A 38 27.51 -6.58 -4.70
C SER A 38 28.84 -6.66 -5.50
N ASP A 39 29.87 -7.21 -4.84
CA ASP A 39 31.21 -7.40 -5.38
C ASP A 39 31.27 -8.35 -6.59
N ASN A 40 30.22 -9.09 -6.88
CA ASN A 40 30.07 -9.95 -8.06
C ASN A 40 29.19 -9.34 -9.17
N GLY A 41 28.86 -8.03 -9.05
CA GLY A 41 28.23 -7.26 -10.12
C GLY A 41 26.71 -7.35 -10.20
N TYR A 42 26.05 -8.03 -9.27
CA TYR A 42 24.58 -8.03 -9.19
C TYR A 42 24.08 -6.79 -8.45
N ILE A 43 22.91 -6.29 -8.88
CA ILE A 43 22.21 -5.18 -8.24
C ILE A 43 20.82 -5.66 -7.85
N GLY A 44 20.47 -5.55 -6.57
CA GLY A 44 19.12 -5.78 -6.06
C GLY A 44 18.36 -4.48 -5.91
N LEU A 45 17.06 -4.53 -6.17
CA LEU A 45 16.15 -3.38 -6.20
C LEU A 45 15.14 -3.42 -5.06
N GLY A 46 14.88 -2.25 -4.48
CA GLY A 46 13.81 -2.03 -3.50
C GLY A 46 13.11 -0.71 -3.74
N GLU A 47 11.93 -0.56 -3.18
CA GLU A 47 11.15 0.67 -3.22
C GLU A 47 10.48 0.88 -1.87
N SER A 48 10.43 2.13 -1.38
CA SER A 48 9.79 2.47 -0.12
C SER A 48 9.29 3.91 -0.11
N TYR A 49 8.83 4.38 1.05
CA TYR A 49 8.39 5.76 1.26
C TYR A 49 9.56 6.73 1.11
N GLY A 50 9.32 7.85 0.41
CA GLY A 50 10.28 8.91 0.11
C GLY A 50 10.09 10.19 0.91
N ASP A 51 9.18 10.19 1.90
CA ASP A 51 9.01 11.32 2.82
C ASP A 51 10.27 11.57 3.64
N ALA A 52 10.56 12.84 3.94
CA ALA A 52 11.83 13.24 4.53
C ALA A 52 12.25 12.46 5.78
N PRO A 53 11.39 12.14 6.78
CA PRO A 53 11.79 11.31 7.91
C PRO A 53 12.15 9.88 7.54
N ALA A 54 11.42 9.24 6.62
CA ALA A 54 11.72 7.89 6.14
C ALA A 54 13.02 7.87 5.33
N LEU A 55 13.16 8.82 4.42
CA LEU A 55 14.35 8.99 3.59
C LEU A 55 15.61 9.21 4.44
N ALA A 56 15.52 10.05 5.48
CA ALA A 56 16.65 10.29 6.39
C ALA A 56 17.13 9.00 7.07
N ILE A 57 16.22 8.16 7.55
CA ILE A 57 16.58 6.86 8.13
C ILE A 57 17.24 5.95 7.08
N GLN A 58 16.66 5.85 5.88
CA GLN A 58 17.22 5.04 4.79
C GLN A 58 18.66 5.50 4.43
N GLN A 59 18.89 6.81 4.35
CA GLN A 59 20.20 7.39 4.07
C GLN A 59 21.22 7.13 5.19
N HIS A 60 20.81 7.05 6.45
CA HIS A 60 21.69 6.66 7.55
C HIS A 60 21.99 5.16 7.54
N VAL A 61 21.04 4.32 7.19
CA VAL A 61 21.21 2.86 7.07
C VAL A 61 22.14 2.52 5.91
N GLN A 62 21.96 3.12 4.73
CA GLN A 62 22.69 2.75 3.51
C GLN A 62 24.23 2.69 3.71
N ASN A 63 24.80 3.65 4.44
CA ASN A 63 26.26 3.72 4.66
C ASN A 63 26.79 2.60 5.56
N GLN A 64 25.94 1.99 6.37
CA GLN A 64 26.31 0.93 7.31
C GLN A 64 26.24 -0.47 6.68
N LEU A 65 25.71 -0.58 5.46
CA LEU A 65 25.49 -1.85 4.77
C LEU A 65 26.71 -2.29 3.95
N ILE A 66 27.69 -1.40 3.73
CA ILE A 66 28.89 -1.70 2.94
C ILE A 66 29.72 -2.78 3.64
N GLY A 67 30.11 -3.81 2.90
CA GLY A 67 30.87 -4.96 3.39
C GLY A 67 30.01 -6.06 4.01
N LEU A 68 28.68 -5.84 4.19
CA LEU A 68 27.79 -6.89 4.66
C LEU A 68 27.65 -8.04 3.66
N ASP A 69 27.32 -9.19 4.19
CA ASP A 69 26.79 -10.30 3.42
C ASP A 69 25.27 -10.11 3.24
N PRO A 70 24.76 -9.97 2.01
CA PRO A 70 23.33 -9.76 1.78
C PRO A 70 22.45 -10.96 2.21
N PHE A 71 23.03 -12.13 2.50
CA PHE A 71 22.29 -13.25 3.09
C PHE A 71 22.06 -13.09 4.61
N ASN A 72 22.74 -12.15 5.28
CA ASN A 72 22.58 -11.92 6.71
C ASN A 72 21.50 -10.87 7.01
N LEU A 73 20.23 -11.22 6.80
CA LEU A 73 19.07 -10.35 7.07
C LEU A 73 18.94 -9.99 8.55
N ASN A 74 19.41 -10.84 9.48
CA ASN A 74 19.40 -10.53 10.90
C ASN A 74 20.34 -9.37 11.23
N GLN A 75 21.50 -9.30 10.57
CA GLN A 75 22.42 -8.17 10.73
C GLN A 75 21.83 -6.89 10.14
N LEU A 76 21.18 -6.96 8.97
CA LEU A 76 20.43 -5.84 8.41
C LEU A 76 19.39 -5.32 9.43
N ARG A 77 18.58 -6.20 10.01
CA ARG A 77 17.56 -5.82 11.00
C ARG A 77 18.18 -5.14 12.22
N SER A 78 19.28 -5.66 12.73
CA SER A 78 19.98 -5.06 13.87
C SER A 78 20.52 -3.66 13.57
N ILE A 79 21.07 -3.43 12.37
CA ILE A 79 21.55 -2.12 11.92
C ILE A 79 20.37 -1.13 11.82
N VAL A 80 19.27 -1.53 11.20
CA VAL A 80 18.08 -0.68 11.07
C VAL A 80 17.54 -0.31 12.46
N GLN A 81 17.39 -1.28 13.36
CA GLN A 81 16.93 -1.03 14.74
C GLN A 81 17.82 -0.03 15.48
N ALA A 82 19.14 -0.21 15.41
CA ALA A 82 20.10 0.70 16.03
C ALA A 82 20.02 2.12 15.43
N THR A 83 19.87 2.21 14.10
CA THR A 83 19.78 3.50 13.40
C THR A 83 18.49 4.24 13.78
N VAL A 84 17.34 3.57 13.79
CA VAL A 84 16.06 4.17 14.18
C VAL A 84 16.10 4.61 15.64
N ALA A 85 16.66 3.79 16.55
CA ALA A 85 16.80 4.14 17.97
C ALA A 85 17.68 5.38 18.18
N ALA A 86 18.73 5.55 17.37
CA ALA A 86 19.63 6.70 17.46
C ALA A 86 18.98 7.99 16.93
N HIS A 87 18.18 7.91 15.86
CA HIS A 87 17.64 9.09 15.16
C HIS A 87 16.20 9.47 15.58
N LYS A 88 15.46 8.55 16.20
CA LYS A 88 14.10 8.76 16.74
C LYS A 88 13.19 9.54 15.78
N PRO A 89 12.91 9.02 14.60
CA PRO A 89 12.09 9.74 13.61
C PRO A 89 10.71 10.07 14.19
N ALA A 90 10.19 11.26 13.84
CA ALA A 90 8.82 11.64 14.18
C ALA A 90 7.82 10.92 13.25
N SER A 91 6.58 10.78 13.70
CA SER A 91 5.47 10.39 12.83
C SER A 91 5.20 11.47 11.80
N LEU A 92 4.82 11.05 10.59
CA LEU A 92 4.39 11.96 9.54
C LEU A 92 2.98 12.48 9.81
N ALA A 93 2.63 13.61 9.23
CA ALA A 93 1.23 14.06 9.18
C ALA A 93 0.39 12.98 8.46
N GLY A 94 -0.79 12.68 8.99
CA GLY A 94 -1.63 11.60 8.45
C GLY A 94 -1.18 10.18 8.82
N ALA A 95 -0.24 10.01 9.74
CA ALA A 95 0.21 8.69 10.22
C ALA A 95 -0.94 7.80 10.72
N GLU A 96 -2.02 8.41 11.20
CA GLU A 96 -3.24 7.71 11.63
C GLU A 96 -3.99 7.01 10.48
N LEU A 97 -3.75 7.46 9.23
CA LEU A 97 -4.35 6.86 8.03
C LEU A 97 -3.47 5.82 7.38
N ALA A 98 -2.17 6.01 7.49
CA ALA A 98 -1.18 5.15 6.87
C ALA A 98 -0.22 4.64 7.94
N PRO A 99 -0.44 3.45 8.51
CA PRO A 99 0.40 2.89 9.57
C PRO A 99 1.90 2.92 9.24
N GLY A 100 2.25 2.77 7.96
CA GLY A 100 3.62 2.89 7.49
C GLY A 100 4.29 4.24 7.76
N SER A 101 3.52 5.30 7.95
CA SER A 101 4.00 6.65 8.30
C SER A 101 4.13 6.89 9.81
N HIS A 102 3.72 5.94 10.65
CA HIS A 102 3.82 6.06 12.10
C HIS A 102 5.24 5.82 12.59
N ALA A 103 5.71 6.61 13.58
CA ALA A 103 7.07 6.48 14.13
C ALA A 103 7.35 5.06 14.67
N SER A 104 6.36 4.37 15.22
CA SER A 104 6.49 2.99 15.69
C SER A 104 6.79 2.00 14.57
N LYS A 105 6.47 2.33 13.31
CA LYS A 105 6.74 1.50 12.12
C LYS A 105 8.04 1.86 11.41
N ALA A 106 8.80 2.82 11.91
CA ALA A 106 10.04 3.28 11.27
C ALA A 106 11.06 2.14 11.08
N VAL A 107 11.16 1.20 12.03
CA VAL A 107 12.01 0.01 11.89
C VAL A 107 11.52 -0.89 10.78
N SER A 108 10.25 -1.28 10.79
CA SER A 108 9.68 -2.18 9.79
C SER A 108 9.73 -1.58 8.39
N ASN A 109 9.41 -0.29 8.28
CA ASN A 109 9.45 0.45 7.03
C ASN A 109 10.86 0.51 6.43
N ALA A 110 11.86 0.96 7.21
CA ALA A 110 13.23 1.03 6.73
C ALA A 110 13.81 -0.37 6.46
N TYR A 111 13.51 -1.35 7.31
CA TYR A 111 13.96 -2.73 7.10
C TYR A 111 13.38 -3.32 5.81
N SER A 112 12.08 -3.18 5.59
CA SER A 112 11.40 -3.68 4.38
C SER A 112 12.05 -3.18 3.10
N ALA A 113 12.38 -1.89 3.05
CA ALA A 113 13.00 -1.26 1.90
C ALA A 113 14.28 -1.98 1.45
N PHE A 114 15.16 -2.28 2.41
CA PHE A 114 16.42 -2.97 2.15
C PHE A 114 16.27 -4.49 2.07
N GLU A 115 15.33 -5.09 2.81
CA GLU A 115 15.07 -6.53 2.74
C GLU A 115 14.64 -6.96 1.35
N VAL A 116 13.74 -6.21 0.69
CA VAL A 116 13.33 -6.49 -0.69
C VAL A 116 14.54 -6.42 -1.63
N ALA A 117 15.38 -5.38 -1.51
CA ALA A 117 16.59 -5.25 -2.34
C ALA A 117 17.61 -6.37 -2.06
N PHE A 118 17.76 -6.82 -0.81
CA PHE A 118 18.65 -7.94 -0.46
C PHE A 118 18.13 -9.25 -1.03
N LEU A 119 16.82 -9.50 -0.94
CA LEU A 119 16.21 -10.72 -1.49
C LEU A 119 16.28 -10.73 -3.03
N ASP A 120 16.06 -9.59 -3.68
CA ASP A 120 16.24 -9.45 -5.13
C ASP A 120 17.69 -9.74 -5.54
N LEU A 121 18.67 -9.17 -4.82
CA LEU A 121 20.10 -9.41 -5.03
C LEU A 121 20.47 -10.89 -4.83
N GLN A 122 20.00 -11.53 -3.76
CA GLN A 122 20.21 -12.94 -3.49
C GLN A 122 19.67 -13.81 -4.65
N ALA A 123 18.42 -13.56 -5.04
CA ALA A 123 17.74 -14.31 -6.09
C ALA A 123 18.48 -14.16 -7.44
N ARG A 124 18.90 -12.94 -7.80
CA ARG A 124 19.71 -12.68 -9.01
C ARG A 124 21.03 -13.44 -8.98
N SER A 125 21.73 -13.43 -7.84
CA SER A 125 23.03 -14.09 -7.69
C SER A 125 22.93 -15.62 -7.83
N MET A 126 21.77 -16.19 -7.52
CA MET A 126 21.48 -17.62 -7.67
C MET A 126 20.78 -17.96 -9.01
N ASN A 127 20.52 -16.96 -9.84
CA ASN A 127 19.76 -17.10 -11.09
C ASN A 127 18.37 -17.73 -10.88
N LEU A 128 17.67 -17.31 -9.80
CA LEU A 128 16.35 -17.75 -9.42
C LEU A 128 15.36 -16.56 -9.40
N PRO A 129 14.08 -16.76 -9.73
CA PRO A 129 13.07 -15.75 -9.45
C PRO A 129 12.93 -15.55 -7.93
N LEU A 130 12.59 -14.34 -7.49
CA LEU A 130 12.51 -14.02 -6.07
C LEU A 130 11.52 -14.92 -5.32
N VAL A 131 10.41 -15.29 -5.94
CA VAL A 131 9.41 -16.18 -5.35
C VAL A 131 9.98 -17.54 -4.91
N ASP A 132 11.04 -18.02 -5.57
CA ASP A 132 11.65 -19.31 -5.22
C ASP A 132 12.42 -19.21 -3.88
N LEU A 133 12.95 -18.04 -3.51
CA LEU A 133 13.49 -17.80 -2.17
C LEU A 133 12.40 -17.72 -1.10
N LEU A 134 11.16 -17.50 -1.50
CA LEU A 134 9.99 -17.46 -0.65
C LEU A 134 9.26 -18.83 -0.57
N GLY A 135 9.88 -19.89 -1.09
CA GLY A 135 9.35 -21.25 -1.05
C GLY A 135 8.66 -21.72 -2.33
N GLY A 136 8.67 -20.90 -3.38
CA GLY A 136 8.07 -21.18 -4.67
C GLY A 136 6.65 -20.61 -4.84
N ALA A 137 6.24 -20.50 -6.09
CA ALA A 137 4.92 -19.95 -6.42
C ALA A 137 3.83 -21.03 -6.36
N ILE A 138 2.74 -20.70 -5.68
CA ILE A 138 1.49 -21.47 -5.67
C ILE A 138 0.58 -21.02 -6.81
N ARG A 139 0.72 -19.74 -7.21
CA ARG A 139 0.04 -19.12 -8.35
C ARG A 139 0.97 -18.17 -9.08
N ASP A 140 0.80 -18.03 -10.38
CA ASP A 140 1.59 -17.12 -11.20
C ASP A 140 0.86 -15.80 -11.48
N GLN A 141 -0.45 -15.78 -11.31
CA GLN A 141 -1.31 -14.60 -11.51
C GLN A 141 -1.91 -14.19 -10.18
N ILE A 142 -1.64 -12.95 -9.80
CA ILE A 142 -2.09 -12.37 -8.53
C ILE A 142 -3.29 -11.46 -8.80
N PRO A 143 -4.48 -11.78 -8.25
CA PRO A 143 -5.67 -10.99 -8.48
C PRO A 143 -5.63 -9.67 -7.70
N PHE A 144 -6.11 -8.61 -8.35
CA PHE A 144 -6.26 -7.28 -7.75
C PHE A 144 -7.70 -6.78 -7.89
N SER A 145 -8.08 -5.82 -7.04
CA SER A 145 -9.37 -5.14 -7.05
C SER A 145 -9.32 -3.82 -7.81
N ALA A 146 -10.42 -3.45 -8.44
CA ALA A 146 -10.63 -2.07 -8.86
C ALA A 146 -10.74 -1.20 -7.60
N TYR A 147 -9.70 -0.43 -7.29
CA TYR A 147 -9.64 0.40 -6.10
C TYR A 147 -10.11 1.81 -6.42
N LEU A 148 -11.36 2.10 -6.09
CA LEU A 148 -12.07 3.34 -6.38
C LEU A 148 -11.86 4.38 -5.28
N PHE A 149 -11.86 5.64 -5.69
CA PHE A 149 -11.77 6.79 -4.79
C PHE A 149 -12.77 7.86 -5.18
N PHE A 150 -13.34 8.51 -4.18
CA PHE A 150 -13.86 9.85 -4.41
C PHE A 150 -12.69 10.77 -4.77
N LYS A 151 -12.88 11.64 -5.75
CA LYS A 151 -11.82 12.55 -6.19
C LYS A 151 -12.38 13.82 -6.81
N TYR A 152 -11.64 14.91 -6.66
CA TYR A 152 -11.90 16.13 -7.39
C TYR A 152 -11.39 16.03 -8.85
N ALA A 153 -11.88 16.91 -9.71
CA ALA A 153 -11.49 16.95 -11.13
C ALA A 153 -9.99 17.22 -11.32
N GLN A 154 -9.41 18.05 -10.45
CA GLN A 154 -7.98 18.46 -10.50
C GLN A 154 -7.52 18.96 -9.14
N HIS A 155 -6.21 19.07 -8.96
CA HIS A 155 -5.64 19.77 -7.80
C HIS A 155 -5.96 21.26 -7.84
N ALA A 156 -6.13 21.88 -6.65
CA ALA A 156 -6.46 23.31 -6.53
C ALA A 156 -5.34 24.22 -7.02
N ASP A 157 -4.10 23.79 -6.96
CA ASP A 157 -2.95 24.59 -7.36
C ASP A 157 -2.57 24.32 -8.81
N ALA A 158 -2.49 25.36 -9.62
CA ALA A 158 -1.76 25.30 -10.88
C ALA A 158 -0.24 25.22 -10.58
N PRO A 159 0.57 24.48 -11.35
CA PRO A 159 0.31 24.02 -12.70
C PRO A 159 0.07 22.52 -12.87
N TYR A 160 -0.52 21.85 -11.90
CA TYR A 160 -0.75 20.41 -12.01
C TYR A 160 -1.73 20.12 -13.15
N ALA A 161 -1.25 19.37 -14.14
CA ALA A 161 -2.10 18.97 -15.26
C ALA A 161 -3.28 18.14 -14.75
N PRO A 162 -4.50 18.35 -15.26
CA PRO A 162 -5.63 17.47 -14.97
C PRO A 162 -5.27 16.03 -15.38
N ASP A 163 -5.58 15.07 -14.51
CA ASP A 163 -5.48 13.67 -14.86
C ASP A 163 -6.62 13.25 -15.81
N SER A 164 -6.47 12.10 -16.43
CA SER A 164 -7.47 11.61 -17.41
C SER A 164 -8.71 11.01 -16.76
N TRP A 165 -8.77 10.88 -15.41
CA TRP A 165 -9.86 10.20 -14.71
C TRP A 165 -11.10 11.07 -14.50
N GLY A 166 -10.96 12.39 -14.43
CA GLY A 166 -12.04 13.31 -14.17
C GLY A 166 -12.49 13.31 -12.70
N GLU A 167 -13.63 13.93 -12.42
CA GLU A 167 -14.24 13.98 -11.08
C GLU A 167 -15.05 12.72 -10.76
N ALA A 168 -15.05 12.31 -9.50
CA ALA A 168 -15.88 11.22 -9.00
C ALA A 168 -16.36 11.52 -7.58
N LEU A 169 -17.53 12.18 -7.47
CA LEU A 169 -18.17 12.56 -6.20
C LEU A 169 -19.61 12.05 -6.10
N SER A 170 -20.23 11.65 -7.21
CA SER A 170 -21.60 11.09 -7.24
C SER A 170 -21.59 9.58 -7.46
N GLU A 171 -22.75 8.96 -7.23
CA GLU A 171 -22.97 7.53 -7.49
C GLU A 171 -22.68 7.16 -8.95
N GLU A 172 -23.15 7.97 -9.90
CA GLU A 172 -22.95 7.75 -11.33
C GLU A 172 -21.47 7.85 -11.70
N GLN A 173 -20.77 8.81 -11.13
CA GLN A 173 -19.34 9.01 -11.37
C GLN A 173 -18.50 7.87 -10.80
N ILE A 174 -18.82 7.35 -9.59
CA ILE A 174 -18.18 6.17 -9.01
C ILE A 174 -18.44 4.91 -9.84
N VAL A 175 -19.66 4.72 -10.32
CA VAL A 175 -19.99 3.60 -11.23
C VAL A 175 -19.22 3.72 -12.56
N ALA A 176 -19.11 4.93 -13.11
CA ALA A 176 -18.33 5.17 -14.34
C ALA A 176 -16.83 4.89 -14.13
N GLN A 177 -16.27 5.31 -12.99
CA GLN A 177 -14.88 5.02 -12.60
C GLN A 177 -14.63 3.51 -12.49
N ALA A 178 -15.53 2.76 -11.83
CA ALA A 178 -15.46 1.30 -11.74
C ALA A 178 -15.50 0.64 -13.13
N ARG A 179 -16.43 1.07 -13.98
CA ARG A 179 -16.57 0.57 -15.36
C ARG A 179 -15.29 0.76 -16.15
N ARG A 180 -14.72 1.97 -16.11
CA ARG A 180 -13.46 2.28 -16.78
C ARG A 180 -12.30 1.38 -16.29
N MET A 181 -12.17 1.17 -14.98
CA MET A 181 -11.14 0.28 -14.43
C MET A 181 -11.35 -1.18 -14.85
N ILE A 182 -12.60 -1.67 -14.80
CA ILE A 182 -12.91 -3.04 -15.20
C ILE A 182 -12.65 -3.25 -16.70
N GLU A 183 -13.08 -2.31 -17.56
CA GLU A 183 -12.85 -2.38 -19.00
C GLU A 183 -11.35 -2.31 -19.36
N ALA A 184 -10.58 -1.48 -18.66
CA ALA A 184 -9.15 -1.30 -18.93
C ALA A 184 -8.27 -2.45 -18.41
N TYR A 185 -8.61 -3.02 -17.26
CA TYR A 185 -7.73 -3.94 -16.53
C TYR A 185 -8.36 -5.32 -16.27
N GLY A 186 -9.66 -5.50 -16.46
CA GLY A 186 -10.35 -6.77 -16.27
C GLY A 186 -10.56 -7.18 -14.81
N PHE A 187 -10.55 -6.25 -13.85
CA PHE A 187 -10.75 -6.53 -12.42
C PHE A 187 -12.05 -7.30 -12.17
N LYS A 188 -12.04 -8.20 -11.18
CA LYS A 188 -13.16 -9.07 -10.80
C LYS A 188 -13.75 -8.76 -9.43
N SER A 189 -13.24 -7.76 -8.73
CA SER A 189 -13.74 -7.24 -7.45
C SER A 189 -13.57 -5.72 -7.40
N ILE A 190 -14.32 -5.07 -6.53
CA ILE A 190 -14.35 -3.61 -6.42
C ILE A 190 -14.17 -3.22 -4.96
N LYS A 191 -13.26 -2.28 -4.68
CA LYS A 191 -13.09 -1.63 -3.39
C LYS A 191 -13.35 -0.14 -3.53
N LEU A 192 -14.16 0.43 -2.65
CA LEU A 192 -14.39 1.88 -2.55
C LEU A 192 -13.67 2.42 -1.31
N LYS A 193 -12.74 3.36 -1.51
CA LYS A 193 -12.19 4.18 -0.43
C LYS A 193 -13.24 5.14 0.07
N ALA A 194 -13.55 5.06 1.33
CA ALA A 194 -14.60 5.80 2.02
C ALA A 194 -14.02 6.65 3.17
N GLY A 195 -14.89 7.14 4.07
CA GLY A 195 -14.51 8.00 5.19
C GLY A 195 -14.19 9.44 4.77
N ALA A 196 -14.39 9.79 3.52
CA ALA A 196 -14.14 11.12 2.97
C ALA A 196 -15.40 11.98 2.93
N LEU A 197 -16.55 11.39 2.65
CA LEU A 197 -17.85 12.03 2.50
C LEU A 197 -18.82 11.55 3.58
N GLN A 198 -20.09 11.98 3.51
CA GLN A 198 -21.12 11.52 4.44
C GLN A 198 -21.33 10.00 4.29
N PRO A 199 -21.38 9.24 5.39
CA PRO A 199 -21.48 7.78 5.36
C PRO A 199 -22.63 7.24 4.54
N GLU A 200 -23.81 7.88 4.61
CA GLU A 200 -25.00 7.48 3.85
C GLU A 200 -24.79 7.63 2.34
N HIS A 201 -24.04 8.66 1.92
CA HIS A 201 -23.70 8.84 0.51
C HIS A 201 -22.69 7.79 0.02
N GLU A 202 -21.70 7.46 0.84
CA GLU A 202 -20.70 6.42 0.51
C GLU A 202 -21.37 5.04 0.41
N VAL A 203 -22.34 4.74 1.31
CA VAL A 203 -23.16 3.53 1.23
C VAL A 203 -24.04 3.52 0.00
N SER A 204 -24.64 4.66 -0.40
CA SER A 204 -25.44 4.73 -1.62
C SER A 204 -24.61 4.42 -2.87
N CYS A 205 -23.32 4.83 -2.89
CA CYS A 205 -22.38 4.44 -3.94
C CYS A 205 -22.14 2.92 -4.00
N ILE A 206 -22.02 2.24 -2.85
CA ILE A 206 -21.94 0.77 -2.82
C ILE A 206 -23.21 0.12 -3.39
N LYS A 207 -24.39 0.63 -3.04
CA LYS A 207 -25.66 0.15 -3.62
C LYS A 207 -25.72 0.34 -5.13
N ALA A 208 -25.24 1.49 -5.62
CA ALA A 208 -25.16 1.76 -7.06
C ALA A 208 -24.18 0.81 -7.77
N LEU A 209 -23.01 0.54 -7.15
CA LEU A 209 -22.03 -0.44 -7.64
C LEU A 209 -22.62 -1.85 -7.66
N LYS A 210 -23.32 -2.27 -6.60
CA LYS A 210 -24.00 -3.57 -6.55
C LYS A 210 -24.99 -3.75 -7.69
N LYS A 211 -25.77 -2.71 -7.98
CA LYS A 211 -26.74 -2.69 -9.07
C LYS A 211 -26.08 -2.73 -10.44
N ALA A 212 -24.98 -1.98 -10.62
CA ALA A 212 -24.28 -1.86 -11.90
C ALA A 212 -23.42 -3.08 -12.24
N PHE A 213 -22.89 -3.78 -11.21
CA PHE A 213 -21.98 -4.92 -11.35
C PHE A 213 -22.48 -6.12 -10.52
N PRO A 214 -23.62 -6.75 -10.90
CA PRO A 214 -24.17 -7.89 -10.18
C PRO A 214 -23.16 -9.04 -10.12
N GLY A 215 -22.96 -9.59 -8.90
CA GLY A 215 -22.03 -10.71 -8.67
C GLY A 215 -20.57 -10.30 -8.40
N TYR A 216 -20.21 -9.04 -8.55
CA TYR A 216 -18.88 -8.59 -8.14
C TYR A 216 -18.78 -8.51 -6.61
N PRO A 217 -17.73 -9.07 -6.00
CA PRO A 217 -17.40 -8.82 -4.60
C PRO A 217 -17.12 -7.32 -4.39
N LEU A 218 -17.81 -6.73 -3.41
CA LEU A 218 -17.68 -5.31 -3.06
C LEU A 218 -17.06 -5.14 -1.70
N ARG A 219 -16.26 -4.09 -1.52
CA ARG A 219 -15.58 -3.71 -0.29
C ARG A 219 -15.69 -2.22 -0.08
N ILE A 220 -15.79 -1.79 1.17
CA ILE A 220 -15.76 -0.37 1.56
C ILE A 220 -14.76 -0.18 2.69
N ASP A 221 -13.99 0.91 2.63
CA ASP A 221 -12.90 1.20 3.56
C ASP A 221 -12.97 2.65 4.06
N PRO A 222 -13.68 2.90 5.18
CA PRO A 222 -13.75 4.22 5.83
C PRO A 222 -12.50 4.66 6.56
N ASN A 223 -11.48 3.83 6.67
CA ASN A 223 -10.19 4.14 7.31
C ASN A 223 -10.31 4.60 8.77
N GLY A 224 -11.21 3.98 9.54
CA GLY A 224 -11.49 4.31 10.93
C GLY A 224 -12.11 5.69 11.14
N ASN A 225 -12.75 6.26 10.12
CA ASN A 225 -13.33 7.61 10.18
C ASN A 225 -14.81 7.63 10.56
N TRP A 226 -15.42 6.48 10.74
CA TRP A 226 -16.77 6.35 11.28
C TRP A 226 -16.72 5.92 12.75
N SER A 227 -17.59 6.52 13.58
CA SER A 227 -17.77 6.03 14.95
C SER A 227 -18.35 4.61 14.97
N LEU A 228 -18.26 3.93 16.09
CA LEU A 228 -18.87 2.59 16.24
C LEU A 228 -20.35 2.62 15.90
N GLU A 229 -21.08 3.61 16.41
CA GLU A 229 -22.52 3.77 16.18
C GLU A 229 -22.84 4.01 14.69
N THR A 230 -22.04 4.86 14.05
CA THR A 230 -22.18 5.09 12.60
C THR A 230 -21.87 3.83 11.81
N SER A 231 -20.79 3.12 12.17
CA SER A 231 -20.40 1.86 11.51
C SER A 231 -21.48 0.80 11.60
N ILE A 232 -22.17 0.68 12.76
CA ILE A 232 -23.29 -0.26 12.96
C ILE A 232 -24.48 0.15 12.08
N ARG A 233 -24.85 1.44 12.10
CA ARG A 233 -25.95 1.96 11.27
C ARG A 233 -25.69 1.77 9.79
N MET A 234 -24.44 1.99 9.33
CA MET A 234 -24.07 1.75 7.94
C MET A 234 -24.05 0.26 7.59
N ALA A 235 -23.64 -0.61 8.52
CA ALA A 235 -23.70 -2.05 8.33
C ALA A 235 -25.15 -2.54 8.12
N GLU A 236 -26.12 -1.99 8.86
CA GLU A 236 -27.54 -2.29 8.67
C GLU A 236 -28.03 -1.90 7.26
N LEU A 237 -27.57 -0.75 6.75
CA LEU A 237 -27.91 -0.31 5.40
C LEU A 237 -27.20 -1.16 4.32
N LEU A 238 -25.99 -1.59 4.54
CA LEU A 238 -25.20 -2.41 3.61
C LEU A 238 -25.74 -3.84 3.52
N GLY A 239 -26.20 -4.42 4.65
CA GLY A 239 -26.66 -5.80 4.69
C GLY A 239 -25.61 -6.77 4.11
N ASP A 240 -26.02 -7.67 3.23
CA ASP A 240 -25.17 -8.71 2.62
C ASP A 240 -24.45 -8.23 1.33
N ASP A 241 -24.30 -6.92 1.12
CA ASP A 241 -23.71 -6.40 -0.12
C ASP A 241 -22.18 -6.49 -0.15
N LEU A 242 -21.54 -6.66 0.99
CA LEU A 242 -20.07 -6.63 1.10
C LEU A 242 -19.45 -8.01 1.15
N GLN A 243 -18.27 -8.14 0.52
CA GLN A 243 -17.37 -9.26 0.74
C GLN A 243 -16.70 -9.15 2.12
N TYR A 244 -16.28 -7.94 2.51
CA TYR A 244 -15.82 -7.57 3.84
C TYR A 244 -15.92 -6.05 4.05
N TYR A 245 -15.91 -5.65 5.31
CA TYR A 245 -15.98 -4.27 5.79
C TYR A 245 -14.62 -3.89 6.40
N GLU A 246 -13.87 -3.00 5.73
CA GLU A 246 -12.48 -2.70 6.09
C GLU A 246 -12.38 -1.46 6.95
N ASP A 247 -11.71 -1.58 8.09
CA ASP A 247 -11.42 -0.48 9.02
C ASP A 247 -12.56 0.56 9.19
N PRO A 248 -13.82 0.14 9.43
CA PRO A 248 -14.92 1.11 9.55
C PRO A 248 -14.78 2.00 10.79
N THR A 249 -14.35 1.43 11.93
CA THR A 249 -14.24 2.13 13.21
C THR A 249 -12.84 2.00 13.80
N PRO A 250 -12.38 2.96 14.65
CA PRO A 250 -11.04 2.90 15.20
C PRO A 250 -10.82 1.80 16.23
N GLY A 251 -9.62 1.23 16.22
CA GLY A 251 -9.09 0.37 17.29
C GLY A 251 -9.66 -1.04 17.35
N LEU A 252 -8.90 -1.92 17.99
CA LEU A 252 -9.26 -3.35 18.09
C LEU A 252 -10.56 -3.59 18.85
N ASP A 253 -10.82 -2.82 19.90
CA ASP A 253 -12.04 -2.96 20.71
C ASP A 253 -13.27 -2.52 19.93
N GLY A 254 -13.19 -1.42 19.17
CA GLY A 254 -14.26 -0.94 18.30
C GLY A 254 -14.59 -1.96 17.20
N MET A 255 -13.56 -2.49 16.54
CA MET A 255 -13.71 -3.54 15.53
C MET A 255 -14.34 -4.81 16.12
N SER A 256 -13.88 -5.27 17.28
CA SER A 256 -14.44 -6.43 17.98
C SER A 256 -15.92 -6.24 18.31
N GLU A 257 -16.30 -5.10 18.86
CA GLU A 257 -17.70 -4.81 19.21
C GLU A 257 -18.58 -4.71 17.94
N LEU A 258 -18.07 -4.11 16.88
CA LEU A 258 -18.77 -4.05 15.59
C LEU A 258 -19.03 -5.45 15.04
N HIS A 259 -18.00 -6.31 15.00
CA HIS A 259 -18.15 -7.69 14.53
C HIS A 259 -19.20 -8.45 15.34
N LYS A 260 -19.15 -8.38 16.67
CA LYS A 260 -20.13 -9.04 17.56
C LYS A 260 -21.57 -8.60 17.32
N ARG A 261 -21.77 -7.31 16.99
CA ARG A 261 -23.10 -6.75 16.80
C ARG A 261 -23.67 -6.96 15.41
N THR A 262 -22.81 -7.04 14.39
CA THR A 262 -23.25 -7.10 13.00
C THR A 262 -23.08 -8.46 12.33
N GLY A 263 -22.13 -9.26 12.82
CA GLY A 263 -21.73 -10.53 12.20
C GLY A 263 -21.00 -10.38 10.86
N LEU A 264 -20.75 -9.14 10.39
CA LEU A 264 -20.03 -8.91 9.14
C LEU A 264 -18.56 -9.29 9.27
N PRO A 265 -17.94 -9.86 8.23
CA PRO A 265 -16.51 -10.07 8.23
C PRO A 265 -15.78 -8.71 8.13
N LEU A 266 -14.93 -8.44 9.12
CA LEU A 266 -14.13 -7.21 9.17
C LEU A 266 -12.72 -7.46 8.67
N ALA A 267 -12.22 -6.53 7.87
CA ALA A 267 -10.85 -6.53 7.38
C ALA A 267 -10.08 -5.33 7.92
N THR A 268 -8.75 -5.42 7.94
CA THR A 268 -7.92 -4.30 8.39
C THR A 268 -6.57 -4.24 7.69
N ASN A 269 -6.12 -3.01 7.42
CA ASN A 269 -4.74 -2.65 7.19
C ASN A 269 -4.20 -1.66 8.24
N MET A 270 -5.03 -1.29 9.25
CA MET A 270 -4.73 -0.22 10.20
C MET A 270 -4.61 -0.67 11.65
N VAL A 271 -5.51 -1.54 12.12
CA VAL A 271 -5.56 -1.91 13.56
C VAL A 271 -4.77 -3.17 13.88
N VAL A 272 -4.33 -3.92 12.85
CA VAL A 272 -3.42 -5.07 12.96
C VAL A 272 -2.29 -4.89 11.96
N THR A 273 -1.17 -4.35 12.42
CA THR A 273 -0.01 -3.98 11.60
C THR A 273 1.32 -4.48 12.17
N ASP A 274 1.26 -5.26 13.25
CA ASP A 274 2.37 -6.03 13.82
C ASP A 274 1.88 -7.27 14.57
N PHE A 275 2.81 -8.10 15.02
CA PHE A 275 2.50 -9.37 15.67
C PHE A 275 1.90 -9.21 17.09
N ASP A 276 2.16 -8.11 17.79
CA ASP A 276 1.53 -7.83 19.08
C ASP A 276 0.06 -7.42 18.92
N GLU A 277 -0.22 -6.57 17.93
CA GLU A 277 -1.59 -6.22 17.55
C GLU A 277 -2.33 -7.46 17.03
N PHE A 278 -1.68 -8.30 16.22
CA PHE A 278 -2.25 -9.56 15.73
C PHE A 278 -2.67 -10.47 16.89
N ARG A 279 -1.79 -10.69 17.87
CA ARG A 279 -2.10 -11.50 19.05
C ARG A 279 -3.30 -10.97 19.84
N ARG A 280 -3.38 -9.64 19.99
CA ARG A 280 -4.52 -8.98 20.67
C ARG A 280 -5.80 -9.11 19.85
N SER A 281 -5.72 -8.92 18.53
CA SER A 281 -6.86 -9.07 17.63
C SER A 281 -7.48 -10.46 17.68
N VAL A 282 -6.65 -11.51 17.66
CA VAL A 282 -7.10 -12.89 17.80
C VAL A 282 -7.83 -13.11 19.14
N ALA A 283 -7.29 -12.58 20.23
CA ALA A 283 -7.92 -12.71 21.56
C ALA A 283 -9.27 -11.97 21.68
N LEU A 284 -9.46 -10.90 20.94
CA LEU A 284 -10.66 -10.06 20.93
C LEU A 284 -11.67 -10.45 19.83
N ASP A 285 -11.26 -11.27 18.87
CA ASP A 285 -12.01 -11.53 17.63
C ASP A 285 -12.34 -10.23 16.88
N SER A 286 -11.32 -9.38 16.73
CA SER A 286 -11.51 -8.02 16.21
C SER A 286 -11.64 -7.97 14.70
N VAL A 287 -10.92 -8.84 13.97
CA VAL A 287 -10.94 -8.90 12.50
C VAL A 287 -10.84 -10.32 12.01
N GLN A 288 -11.44 -10.59 10.86
CA GLN A 288 -11.45 -11.90 10.21
C GLN A 288 -10.52 -11.94 8.99
N ILE A 289 -10.04 -10.78 8.54
CA ILE A 289 -9.18 -10.65 7.37
C ILE A 289 -8.08 -9.62 7.67
N VAL A 290 -6.81 -9.97 7.39
CA VAL A 290 -5.69 -9.04 7.48
C VAL A 290 -5.19 -8.70 6.08
N LEU A 291 -5.13 -7.40 5.78
CA LEU A 291 -4.57 -6.87 4.54
C LEU A 291 -3.12 -6.46 4.80
N ALA A 292 -2.18 -7.34 4.46
CA ALA A 292 -0.77 -7.14 4.70
C ALA A 292 -0.18 -6.10 3.73
N ASP A 293 0.68 -5.23 4.25
CA ASP A 293 1.53 -4.38 3.42
C ASP A 293 2.98 -4.61 3.84
N HIS A 294 3.79 -5.14 2.95
CA HIS A 294 5.16 -5.51 3.25
C HIS A 294 6.02 -4.33 3.72
N HIS A 295 5.65 -3.09 3.38
CA HIS A 295 6.40 -1.91 3.81
C HIS A 295 6.38 -1.73 5.33
N TYR A 296 5.25 -1.90 6.00
CA TYR A 296 5.16 -1.70 7.45
C TYR A 296 5.01 -2.98 8.26
N TRP A 297 4.80 -4.13 7.63
CA TRP A 297 4.91 -5.43 8.28
C TRP A 297 6.37 -5.88 8.49
N GLY A 298 7.33 -5.27 7.78
CA GLY A 298 8.75 -5.60 7.92
C GLY A 298 9.26 -6.55 6.84
N GLY A 299 8.81 -6.34 5.60
CA GLY A 299 9.30 -7.04 4.41
C GLY A 299 8.48 -8.26 4.01
N LEU A 300 8.99 -8.98 3.02
CA LEU A 300 8.30 -10.12 2.40
C LEU A 300 8.24 -11.32 3.33
N ARG A 301 9.30 -11.57 4.09
CA ARG A 301 9.38 -12.72 5.01
C ARG A 301 8.45 -12.57 6.21
N ASP A 302 8.34 -11.38 6.79
CA ASP A 302 7.40 -11.14 7.87
C ASP A 302 5.95 -11.19 7.36
N THR A 303 5.71 -10.77 6.11
CA THR A 303 4.40 -10.94 5.44
C THR A 303 4.04 -12.42 5.26
N GLN A 304 5.00 -13.28 4.89
CA GLN A 304 4.76 -14.74 4.86
C GLN A 304 4.47 -15.32 6.24
N ALA A 305 5.21 -14.87 7.26
CA ALA A 305 4.98 -15.31 8.65
C ALA A 305 3.57 -14.91 9.12
N LEU A 306 3.13 -13.68 8.82
CA LEU A 306 1.75 -13.24 9.06
C LEU A 306 0.73 -14.15 8.37
N ALA A 307 0.91 -14.44 7.09
CA ALA A 307 -0.01 -15.30 6.34
C ALA A 307 -0.12 -16.70 6.97
N LYS A 308 1.00 -17.27 7.42
CA LYS A 308 1.01 -18.55 8.15
C LYS A 308 0.27 -18.48 9.49
N MET A 309 0.40 -17.37 10.21
CA MET A 309 -0.36 -17.16 11.44
C MET A 309 -1.86 -17.00 11.15
N CYS A 310 -2.23 -16.25 10.11
CA CYS A 310 -3.63 -16.14 9.68
C CYS A 310 -4.22 -17.52 9.36
N ASP A 311 -3.53 -18.36 8.57
CA ASP A 311 -3.92 -19.74 8.29
C ASP A 311 -4.15 -20.56 9.59
N THR A 312 -3.24 -20.43 10.57
CA THR A 312 -3.30 -21.14 11.84
C THR A 312 -4.55 -20.76 12.67
N PHE A 313 -4.97 -19.51 12.61
CA PHE A 313 -6.13 -18.99 13.36
C PHE A 313 -7.42 -18.90 12.52
N GLY A 314 -7.42 -19.38 11.28
CA GLY A 314 -8.58 -19.35 10.39
C GLY A 314 -8.96 -17.97 9.90
N LEU A 315 -8.00 -17.06 9.81
CA LEU A 315 -8.18 -15.70 9.29
C LEU A 315 -7.82 -15.63 7.80
N GLY A 316 -8.56 -14.83 7.04
CA GLY A 316 -8.27 -14.55 5.64
C GLY A 316 -7.10 -13.58 5.46
N VAL A 317 -6.46 -13.63 4.30
CA VAL A 317 -5.34 -12.75 3.93
C VAL A 317 -5.61 -12.07 2.60
N SER A 318 -5.26 -10.80 2.53
CA SER A 318 -5.10 -10.03 1.31
C SER A 318 -3.88 -9.12 1.43
N MET A 319 -3.56 -8.35 0.40
CA MET A 319 -2.47 -7.39 0.43
C MET A 319 -3.01 -5.97 0.23
N HIS A 320 -2.51 -5.04 1.04
CA HIS A 320 -2.77 -3.61 0.95
C HIS A 320 -1.65 -2.90 0.19
N SER A 321 -1.94 -1.76 -0.41
CA SER A 321 -0.93 -0.85 -0.96
C SER A 321 -1.29 0.61 -0.74
N ASN A 322 -0.25 1.46 -0.74
CA ASN A 322 -0.33 2.90 -0.98
C ASN A 322 0.09 3.22 -2.41
N SER A 323 0.18 4.50 -2.79
CA SER A 323 0.75 4.92 -4.06
C SER A 323 2.18 4.39 -4.19
N HIS A 324 2.45 3.57 -5.22
CA HIS A 324 3.70 2.84 -5.42
C HIS A 324 3.97 2.61 -6.91
N LEU A 325 5.21 2.24 -7.24
CA LEU A 325 5.66 1.92 -8.58
C LEU A 325 5.82 0.40 -8.78
N GLY A 326 6.32 0.03 -9.94
CA GLY A 326 6.41 -1.36 -10.38
C GLY A 326 7.31 -2.25 -9.52
N ILE A 327 8.33 -1.70 -8.86
CA ILE A 327 9.21 -2.49 -7.97
C ILE A 327 8.42 -2.98 -6.76
N SER A 328 7.70 -2.10 -6.10
CA SER A 328 6.82 -2.44 -4.97
C SER A 328 5.69 -3.38 -5.37
N LEU A 329 5.06 -3.13 -6.54
CA LEU A 329 3.99 -3.98 -7.05
C LEU A 329 4.49 -5.40 -7.32
N MET A 330 5.66 -5.54 -7.95
CA MET A 330 6.23 -6.85 -8.25
C MET A 330 6.69 -7.57 -6.96
N ALA A 331 7.26 -6.85 -5.99
CA ALA A 331 7.60 -7.42 -4.68
C ALA A 331 6.36 -7.97 -3.96
N MET A 332 5.26 -7.19 -3.97
CA MET A 332 3.96 -7.65 -3.46
C MET A 332 3.46 -8.88 -4.22
N ALA A 333 3.55 -8.88 -5.56
CA ALA A 333 3.11 -10.00 -6.37
C ALA A 333 3.90 -11.28 -6.05
N HIS A 334 5.23 -11.20 -5.87
CA HIS A 334 6.05 -12.36 -5.51
C HIS A 334 5.69 -12.93 -4.13
N VAL A 335 5.48 -12.11 -3.11
CA VAL A 335 5.07 -12.62 -1.79
C VAL A 335 3.65 -13.17 -1.85
N ALA A 336 2.72 -12.52 -2.54
CA ALA A 336 1.35 -13.00 -2.73
C ALA A 336 1.30 -14.33 -3.50
N ALA A 337 2.22 -14.53 -4.47
CA ALA A 337 2.37 -15.79 -5.20
C ALA A 337 2.77 -16.96 -4.30
N SER A 338 3.55 -16.70 -3.25
CA SER A 338 4.06 -17.70 -2.32
C SER A 338 3.13 -18.03 -1.15
N VAL A 339 2.07 -17.25 -0.95
CA VAL A 339 1.14 -17.37 0.17
C VAL A 339 -0.03 -18.29 -0.20
N PRO A 340 -0.21 -19.47 0.45
CA PRO A 340 -1.28 -20.42 0.11
C PRO A 340 -2.69 -19.87 0.32
N ASN A 341 -2.90 -19.17 1.43
CA ASN A 341 -4.17 -18.66 1.90
C ASN A 341 -4.42 -17.19 1.49
N LEU A 342 -4.01 -16.82 0.27
CA LEU A 342 -4.44 -15.55 -0.33
C LEU A 342 -5.88 -15.71 -0.84
N ASP A 343 -6.84 -15.42 0.02
CA ASP A 343 -8.26 -15.68 -0.23
C ASP A 343 -8.97 -14.55 -0.95
N TYR A 344 -8.37 -13.35 -0.92
CA TYR A 344 -8.96 -12.13 -1.44
C TYR A 344 -8.02 -11.44 -2.44
N ALA A 345 -8.60 -10.81 -3.45
CA ALA A 345 -7.85 -9.99 -4.39
C ALA A 345 -7.11 -8.87 -3.66
N CYS A 346 -5.87 -8.60 -4.03
CA CYS A 346 -5.05 -7.55 -3.44
C CYS A 346 -5.54 -6.16 -3.85
N ASP A 347 -5.17 -5.13 -3.08
CA ASP A 347 -5.38 -3.73 -3.44
C ASP A 347 -4.16 -3.17 -4.16
N THR A 348 -4.37 -2.23 -5.07
CA THR A 348 -3.29 -1.48 -5.70
C THR A 348 -3.72 -0.09 -6.15
N HIS A 349 -2.87 0.92 -5.89
CA HIS A 349 -3.02 2.27 -6.43
C HIS A 349 -2.44 2.39 -7.86
N TYR A 350 -1.82 1.34 -8.37
CA TYR A 350 -1.08 1.35 -9.63
C TYR A 350 -1.87 1.83 -10.86
N PRO A 351 -3.19 1.57 -11.00
CA PRO A 351 -4.00 2.14 -12.08
C PRO A 351 -4.06 3.68 -12.08
N TRP A 352 -3.90 4.31 -10.92
CA TRP A 352 -3.97 5.77 -10.77
C TRP A 352 -2.71 6.49 -11.22
N GLN A 353 -1.59 5.77 -11.31
CA GLN A 353 -0.31 6.32 -11.74
C GLN A 353 -0.31 6.63 -13.24
N GLU A 354 0.33 7.74 -13.61
CA GLU A 354 0.51 8.12 -15.01
C GLU A 354 1.47 7.15 -15.73
N PRO A 355 1.17 6.78 -17.01
CA PRO A 355 1.97 5.78 -17.73
C PRO A 355 3.42 6.16 -17.99
N ASP A 356 3.72 7.45 -18.04
CA ASP A 356 5.06 8.01 -18.33
C ASP A 356 5.93 8.21 -17.07
N GLU A 357 5.43 7.82 -15.89
CA GLU A 357 6.12 8.01 -14.62
C GLU A 357 6.44 6.67 -13.91
N GLU A 358 6.99 5.74 -14.66
CA GLU A 358 7.47 4.45 -14.13
C GLU A 358 9.01 4.38 -14.19
N VAL A 359 9.64 3.76 -13.17
CA VAL A 359 11.12 3.69 -13.06
C VAL A 359 11.70 2.39 -13.60
N ILE A 360 10.88 1.49 -14.10
CA ILE A 360 11.34 0.20 -14.64
C ILE A 360 11.32 0.23 -16.18
N LYS A 361 12.25 -0.48 -16.80
CA LYS A 361 12.30 -0.65 -18.24
C LYS A 361 11.02 -1.31 -18.76
N GLY A 362 10.52 -0.79 -19.86
CA GLY A 362 9.26 -1.26 -20.46
C GLY A 362 8.02 -0.54 -19.96
N GLY A 363 8.17 0.39 -19.00
CA GLY A 363 7.06 1.16 -18.43
C GLY A 363 6.19 0.36 -17.46
N LYS A 364 4.93 0.73 -17.32
CA LYS A 364 4.01 0.11 -16.35
C LYS A 364 3.84 -1.39 -16.56
N LEU A 365 3.86 -2.13 -15.44
CA LEU A 365 3.53 -3.54 -15.42
C LEU A 365 2.09 -3.76 -15.93
N PRO A 366 1.87 -4.75 -16.81
CA PRO A 366 0.53 -5.03 -17.30
C PRO A 366 -0.36 -5.64 -16.21
N ILE A 367 -1.59 -5.16 -16.12
CA ILE A 367 -2.68 -5.80 -15.38
C ILE A 367 -3.61 -6.40 -16.43
N VAL A 368 -3.72 -7.71 -16.47
CA VAL A 368 -4.50 -8.44 -17.46
C VAL A 368 -5.49 -9.36 -16.74
N ASP A 369 -6.76 -9.31 -17.14
CA ASP A 369 -7.84 -10.05 -16.47
C ASP A 369 -7.92 -9.81 -14.94
N GLY A 370 -7.56 -8.60 -14.51
CA GLY A 370 -7.51 -8.19 -13.12
C GLY A 370 -6.31 -8.73 -12.35
N CYS A 371 -5.32 -9.30 -13.03
CA CYS A 371 -4.16 -9.92 -12.39
C CYS A 371 -2.85 -9.27 -12.83
N VAL A 372 -1.87 -9.25 -11.91
CA VAL A 372 -0.46 -9.06 -12.21
C VAL A 372 0.21 -10.43 -12.22
N SER A 373 0.95 -10.74 -13.29
CA SER A 373 1.71 -11.97 -13.40
C SER A 373 3.11 -11.78 -12.83
N ILE A 374 3.56 -12.72 -11.99
CA ILE A 374 4.96 -12.74 -11.57
C ILE A 374 5.85 -13.16 -12.73
N THR A 375 7.07 -12.64 -12.75
CA THR A 375 8.09 -13.07 -13.70
C THR A 375 8.85 -14.29 -13.19
N ARG A 376 9.36 -15.09 -14.12
CA ARG A 376 10.29 -16.20 -13.83
C ARG A 376 11.76 -15.82 -14.09
N ALA A 377 12.01 -14.56 -14.45
CA ALA A 377 13.37 -14.04 -14.55
C ALA A 377 14.01 -13.89 -13.15
N PRO A 378 15.36 -13.87 -13.06
CA PRO A 378 16.06 -13.77 -11.78
C PRO A 378 15.70 -12.51 -10.99
N GLY A 379 15.57 -12.69 -9.68
CA GLY A 379 15.16 -11.62 -8.77
C GLY A 379 13.68 -11.26 -8.92
N LEU A 380 13.38 -9.97 -8.83
CA LEU A 380 12.08 -9.39 -9.18
C LEU A 380 11.80 -9.47 -10.68
N GLY A 381 12.82 -9.80 -11.51
CA GLY A 381 12.72 -9.81 -12.97
C GLY A 381 12.52 -8.44 -13.58
N LEU A 382 12.94 -7.40 -12.90
CA LEU A 382 12.82 -5.98 -13.30
C LEU A 382 14.21 -5.38 -13.50
N GLU A 383 14.30 -4.39 -14.37
CA GLU A 383 15.47 -3.56 -14.55
C GLU A 383 15.09 -2.08 -14.43
N LEU A 384 15.96 -1.26 -13.82
CA LEU A 384 15.75 0.19 -13.74
C LEU A 384 15.91 0.84 -15.10
N ASP A 385 15.02 1.80 -15.37
CA ASP A 385 15.20 2.82 -16.40
C ASP A 385 15.84 4.05 -15.73
N TYR A 386 17.15 4.20 -15.91
CA TYR A 386 17.89 5.27 -15.26
C TYR A 386 17.55 6.67 -15.80
N ASP A 387 17.06 6.78 -17.03
CA ASP A 387 16.60 8.05 -17.58
C ASP A 387 15.30 8.47 -16.90
N GLN A 388 14.37 7.55 -16.69
CA GLN A 388 13.15 7.83 -15.96
C GLN A 388 13.42 8.05 -14.46
N LEU A 389 14.28 7.25 -13.85
CA LEU A 389 14.69 7.46 -12.45
C LEU A 389 15.26 8.87 -12.26
N GLY A 390 16.11 9.35 -13.19
CA GLY A 390 16.65 10.70 -13.18
C GLY A 390 15.58 11.78 -13.27
N LYS A 391 14.61 11.63 -14.20
CA LYS A 391 13.49 12.58 -14.34
C LYS A 391 12.63 12.65 -13.07
N LEU A 392 12.28 11.51 -12.47
CA LEU A 392 11.46 11.48 -11.25
C LEU A 392 12.23 11.96 -10.01
N ASN A 393 13.57 11.81 -10.00
CA ASN A 393 14.42 12.43 -8.98
C ASN A 393 14.45 13.96 -9.14
N ASP A 394 14.61 14.48 -10.37
CA ASP A 394 14.52 15.92 -10.66
C ASP A 394 13.14 16.47 -10.26
N GLN A 395 12.07 15.70 -10.51
CA GLN A 395 10.72 16.05 -10.09
C GLN A 395 10.59 16.09 -8.56
N TYR A 396 11.21 15.16 -7.82
CA TYR A 396 11.29 15.22 -6.37
C TYR A 396 11.94 16.54 -5.91
N HIS A 397 13.04 16.94 -6.51
CA HIS A 397 13.74 18.17 -6.14
C HIS A 397 12.96 19.44 -6.49
N SER A 398 12.24 19.45 -7.61
CA SER A 398 11.51 20.63 -8.12
C SER A 398 10.09 20.78 -7.56
N CYS A 399 9.38 19.69 -7.19
CA CYS A 399 7.99 19.79 -6.70
C CYS A 399 7.87 20.48 -5.34
N GLY A 400 8.94 20.61 -4.56
CA GLY A 400 8.94 21.29 -3.27
C GLY A 400 8.27 20.51 -2.13
N ILE A 401 7.61 19.38 -2.39
CA ILE A 401 7.00 18.50 -1.39
C ILE A 401 8.09 17.60 -0.81
N ARG A 402 8.14 17.49 0.52
CA ARG A 402 9.09 16.64 1.25
C ARG A 402 8.43 15.74 2.26
N GLN A 403 7.15 15.94 2.47
CA GLN A 403 6.33 15.17 3.39
C GLN A 403 4.89 15.27 2.93
N ARG A 404 4.17 14.17 2.93
CA ARG A 404 2.74 14.12 2.61
C ARG A 404 1.93 14.84 3.68
N ASP A 405 1.00 15.71 3.26
CA ASP A 405 0.09 16.45 4.14
C ASP A 405 -1.30 16.64 3.48
N ASP A 406 -2.10 15.57 3.52
CA ASP A 406 -3.44 15.54 2.93
C ASP A 406 -4.40 16.56 3.58
N VAL A 407 -4.17 16.89 4.85
CA VAL A 407 -4.96 17.90 5.58
C VAL A 407 -4.73 19.27 4.98
N LYS A 408 -3.47 19.64 4.79
CA LYS A 408 -3.08 20.91 4.18
C LYS A 408 -3.57 21.03 2.74
N GLN A 409 -3.54 19.93 1.99
CA GLN A 409 -4.11 19.91 0.64
C GLN A 409 -5.61 20.12 0.67
N MET A 410 -6.35 19.50 1.59
CA MET A 410 -7.79 19.69 1.71
C MET A 410 -8.14 21.13 2.14
N GLN A 411 -7.29 21.80 2.94
CA GLN A 411 -7.49 23.20 3.33
C GLN A 411 -7.47 24.18 2.15
N LYS A 412 -6.91 23.80 1.01
CA LYS A 412 -6.98 24.61 -0.23
C LYS A 412 -8.38 24.62 -0.86
N TYR A 413 -9.19 23.60 -0.58
CA TYR A 413 -10.58 23.50 -1.01
C TYR A 413 -11.56 23.93 0.08
N ASN A 414 -11.24 23.63 1.33
CA ASN A 414 -12.01 23.98 2.51
C ASN A 414 -11.06 24.49 3.60
N PRO A 415 -10.86 25.83 3.74
CA PRO A 415 -9.89 26.40 4.69
C PRO A 415 -10.14 26.01 6.16
N ASP A 416 -11.38 25.67 6.52
CA ASP A 416 -11.74 25.27 7.88
C ASP A 416 -11.55 23.77 8.15
N TRP A 417 -11.04 23.02 7.17
CA TRP A 417 -10.84 21.58 7.31
C TRP A 417 -9.86 21.23 8.42
N LYS A 418 -10.26 20.27 9.25
CA LYS A 418 -9.44 19.71 10.32
C LYS A 418 -9.49 18.20 10.26
N ALA A 419 -8.37 17.55 10.48
CA ALA A 419 -8.35 16.11 10.70
C ALA A 419 -9.01 15.82 12.07
N VAL A 420 -10.17 15.18 12.03
CA VAL A 420 -10.89 14.68 13.22
C VAL A 420 -11.18 13.22 12.94
N LYS A 421 -10.88 12.34 13.88
CA LYS A 421 -11.06 10.91 13.69
C LYS A 421 -11.60 10.25 14.97
N PRO A 422 -12.74 9.56 14.91
CA PRO A 422 -13.65 9.50 13.77
C PRO A 422 -14.33 10.85 13.50
N ARG A 423 -14.66 11.12 12.23
CA ARG A 423 -15.38 12.34 11.82
C ARG A 423 -16.90 12.15 11.87
N TYR A 424 -17.36 10.93 11.63
CA TYR A 424 -18.78 10.61 11.48
C TYR A 424 -19.26 9.60 12.53
#